data_c186f113b0b00e799668016c4b584310
#
_entry.id   c186f113b0b00e799668016c4b584310
#
_cell.length_a   1.000
_cell.length_b   1.000
_cell.length_c   1.000
_cell.angle_alpha   90.00
_cell.angle_beta   90.00
_cell.angle_gamma   90.00
#
_symmetry.space_group_name_H-M   'P 1'
#
loop_
_entity.id
_entity.type
_entity.pdbx_description
1 polymer ?
#
loop_
_entity_poly.entity_id
_entity_poly.type
_entity_poly.pdbx_seq_one_letter_code
_entity_poly.pdbx_strand_id
1 'polypeptide(L)'
;LYPAKNDGMPGLGQFQALAMNLGINSSQGDQSFNISDVVKSRLIAEKSIKKTWINSSGTEIGLIDLWGLNKEPLFKFSNEKAINKEIIEEKAIRKFDKHIFVNEDRITGLITISTKLEDPIIVASLANFVGRQIQNYIQKENSAQSTKEKIFIGERLSVVKKELESSEFDLKEFKESNRGYEDSPELFMIFSRLFR
;
A
#
# COMPACT_ATOMS: atom_id res chain seq x y z
N LEU A 1 13.15 -10.71 6.88
CA LEU A 1 12.68 -10.55 8.26
C LEU A 1 11.99 -9.19 8.33
N TYR A 2 10.68 -9.18 8.25
CA TYR A 2 9.89 -7.99 8.58
C TYR A 2 9.58 -8.02 10.07
N PRO A 3 9.65 -6.89 10.77
CA PRO A 3 9.41 -6.86 12.20
C PRO A 3 7.96 -7.21 12.50
N ALA A 4 7.82 -8.04 13.50
CA ALA A 4 6.57 -8.36 14.15
C ALA A 4 5.84 -7.10 14.64
N LYS A 5 4.51 -7.21 14.72
CA LYS A 5 3.57 -6.35 15.40
C LYS A 5 4.23 -5.51 16.50
N ASN A 6 4.12 -4.20 16.38
CA ASN A 6 4.54 -3.25 17.39
C ASN A 6 3.65 -3.41 18.62
N ASP A 7 4.10 -4.18 19.60
CA ASP A 7 3.53 -4.17 20.95
C ASP A 7 3.80 -2.79 21.56
N GLY A 8 2.73 -2.15 21.99
CA GLY A 8 2.63 -0.75 22.35
C GLY A 8 3.78 -0.22 23.23
N MET A 9 4.43 0.81 22.74
CA MET A 9 5.30 1.66 23.56
C MET A 9 4.46 2.36 24.67
N PRO A 10 4.90 2.33 25.93
CA PRO A 10 4.26 3.10 26.99
C PRO A 10 4.42 4.60 26.69
N GLY A 11 3.31 5.27 26.46
CA GLY A 11 3.26 6.69 26.07
C GLY A 11 2.42 6.99 24.81
N LEU A 12 2.17 6.01 23.95
CA LEU A 12 1.37 6.19 22.74
C LEU A 12 -0.11 6.52 23.02
N GLY A 13 -0.65 6.13 24.17
CA GLY A 13 -2.05 6.38 24.52
C GLY A 13 -2.39 7.87 24.65
N GLN A 14 -1.47 8.70 25.12
CA GLN A 14 -1.68 10.16 25.22
C GLN A 14 -1.64 10.83 23.83
N PHE A 15 -0.76 10.39 22.94
CA PHE A 15 -0.73 10.88 21.56
C PHE A 15 -1.93 10.40 20.76
N GLN A 16 -2.46 9.22 21.04
CA GLN A 16 -3.66 8.70 20.40
C GLN A 16 -4.92 9.49 20.81
N ALA A 17 -5.03 9.87 22.09
CA ALA A 17 -6.11 10.72 22.58
C ALA A 17 -6.03 12.15 21.98
N LEU A 18 -4.83 12.72 21.86
CA LEU A 18 -4.61 13.99 21.16
C LEU A 18 -4.93 13.91 19.68
N ALA A 19 -4.52 12.85 19.01
CA ALA A 19 -4.83 12.62 17.60
C ALA A 19 -6.33 12.47 17.36
N MET A 20 -7.07 11.78 18.23
CA MET A 20 -8.54 11.69 18.17
C MET A 20 -9.22 13.05 18.36
N ASN A 21 -8.76 13.87 19.29
CA ASN A 21 -9.28 15.23 19.51
C ASN A 21 -9.01 16.17 18.32
N LEU A 22 -7.90 15.94 17.61
CA LEU A 22 -7.56 16.69 16.40
C LEU A 22 -8.24 16.13 15.14
N GLY A 23 -9.12 15.12 15.27
CA GLY A 23 -9.79 14.49 14.15
C GLY A 23 -8.85 13.62 13.28
N ILE A 24 -7.65 13.37 13.77
CA ILE A 24 -6.69 12.45 13.15
C ILE A 24 -7.08 11.05 13.63
N ASN A 25 -7.94 10.39 12.88
CA ASN A 25 -8.36 9.03 13.18
C ASN A 25 -7.21 8.08 12.81
N SER A 26 -6.31 7.80 13.76
CA SER A 26 -5.22 6.83 13.62
C SER A 26 -5.72 5.38 13.52
N SER A 27 -7.03 5.20 13.59
CA SER A 27 -7.71 3.92 13.35
C SER A 27 -7.99 3.65 11.86
N GLN A 28 -7.38 4.41 10.94
CA GLN A 28 -7.30 3.93 9.57
C GLN A 28 -6.31 2.77 9.56
N GLY A 29 -6.91 1.67 9.91
CA GLY A 29 -6.31 0.40 10.21
C GLY A 29 -5.22 0.07 9.21
N ASP A 30 -4.25 -0.64 9.69
CA ASP A 30 -3.48 -1.57 8.89
C ASP A 30 -4.33 -2.01 7.70
N GLN A 31 -4.15 -1.35 6.56
CA GLN A 31 -4.58 -1.95 5.31
C GLN A 31 -3.67 -3.16 5.18
N SER A 32 -4.08 -4.24 5.83
CA SER A 32 -3.46 -5.54 5.65
C SER A 32 -3.66 -5.86 4.17
N PHE A 33 -2.68 -5.48 3.37
CA PHE A 33 -2.64 -5.91 1.98
C PHE A 33 -2.76 -7.42 2.00
N ASN A 34 -3.82 -7.93 1.39
CA ASN A 34 -3.88 -9.35 1.14
C ASN A 34 -2.80 -9.67 0.11
N ILE A 35 -1.61 -10.01 0.62
CA ILE A 35 -0.44 -10.27 -0.23
C ILE A 35 -0.74 -11.40 -1.21
N SER A 36 -1.60 -12.33 -0.85
CA SER A 36 -2.07 -13.38 -1.75
C SER A 36 -2.75 -12.81 -2.99
N ASP A 37 -3.59 -11.78 -2.83
CA ASP A 37 -4.27 -11.13 -3.95
C ASP A 37 -3.29 -10.31 -4.79
N VAL A 38 -2.32 -9.68 -4.16
CA VAL A 38 -1.26 -8.95 -4.88
C VAL A 38 -0.41 -9.90 -5.73
N VAL A 39 -0.02 -11.05 -5.20
CA VAL A 39 0.76 -12.08 -5.93
C VAL A 39 0.01 -12.59 -7.14
N LYS A 40 -1.30 -12.84 -7.00
CA LYS A 40 -2.19 -13.30 -8.07
C LYS A 40 -2.72 -12.18 -8.94
N SER A 41 -2.28 -10.95 -8.70
CA SER A 41 -2.73 -9.82 -9.51
C SER A 41 -2.27 -9.93 -10.96
N ARG A 42 -3.11 -9.44 -11.85
CA ARG A 42 -2.81 -9.35 -13.29
C ARG A 42 -1.47 -8.61 -13.54
N LEU A 43 -1.16 -7.61 -12.73
CA LEU A 43 0.07 -6.83 -12.84
C LEU A 43 1.33 -7.70 -12.72
N ILE A 44 1.38 -8.59 -11.72
CA ILE A 44 2.53 -9.47 -11.49
C ILE A 44 2.58 -10.55 -12.55
N ALA A 45 1.42 -11.12 -12.93
CA ALA A 45 1.32 -12.10 -14.00
C ALA A 45 1.84 -11.54 -15.35
N GLU A 46 1.37 -10.36 -15.76
CA GLU A 46 1.81 -9.72 -17.00
C GLU A 46 3.31 -9.41 -17.01
N LYS A 47 3.84 -8.86 -15.92
CA LYS A 47 5.28 -8.60 -15.80
C LYS A 47 6.11 -9.87 -15.90
N SER A 48 5.64 -10.96 -15.31
CA SER A 48 6.32 -12.26 -15.35
C SER A 48 6.28 -12.91 -16.73
N ILE A 49 5.15 -12.78 -17.42
CA ILE A 49 4.93 -13.36 -18.76
C ILE A 49 5.72 -12.61 -19.84
N LYS A 50 5.78 -11.28 -19.73
CA LYS A 50 6.50 -10.41 -20.68
C LYS A 50 8.03 -10.47 -20.52
N LYS A 51 8.51 -11.01 -19.41
CA LYS A 51 9.94 -11.16 -19.16
C LYS A 51 10.49 -12.40 -19.81
N THR A 52 11.74 -12.33 -20.33
CA THR A 52 12.53 -13.47 -20.77
C THR A 52 13.27 -14.12 -19.60
N TRP A 53 13.40 -15.42 -19.64
CA TRP A 53 13.99 -16.25 -18.59
C TRP A 53 15.09 -17.11 -19.20
N ILE A 54 16.15 -17.35 -18.44
CA ILE A 54 17.21 -18.26 -18.85
C ILE A 54 16.85 -19.66 -18.34
N ASN A 55 16.77 -20.63 -19.23
CA ASN A 55 16.49 -22.01 -18.86
C ASN A 55 17.77 -22.77 -18.45
N SER A 56 17.63 -24.03 -18.03
CA SER A 56 18.75 -24.88 -17.65
C SER A 56 19.77 -25.15 -18.76
N SER A 57 19.40 -24.93 -20.02
CA SER A 57 20.29 -25.04 -21.19
C SER A 57 20.98 -23.71 -21.53
N GLY A 58 20.81 -22.65 -20.74
CA GLY A 58 21.39 -21.32 -20.98
C GLY A 58 20.68 -20.51 -22.06
N THR A 59 19.53 -20.96 -22.55
CA THR A 59 18.77 -20.27 -23.60
C THR A 59 17.74 -19.34 -23.00
N GLU A 60 17.56 -18.16 -23.58
CA GLU A 60 16.50 -17.25 -23.20
C GLU A 60 15.16 -17.70 -23.78
N ILE A 61 14.14 -17.81 -22.93
CA ILE A 61 12.79 -18.24 -23.30
C ILE A 61 11.72 -17.43 -22.57
N GLY A 62 10.65 -17.09 -23.23
CA GLY A 62 9.44 -16.52 -22.62
C GLY A 62 8.55 -17.58 -21.97
N LEU A 63 7.77 -17.23 -20.94
CA LEU A 63 6.82 -18.20 -20.34
C LEU A 63 5.77 -18.68 -21.34
N ILE A 64 5.37 -17.83 -22.27
CA ILE A 64 4.41 -18.17 -23.35
C ILE A 64 4.97 -19.29 -24.21
N ASP A 65 6.26 -19.20 -24.58
CA ASP A 65 6.93 -20.20 -25.41
C ASP A 65 7.22 -21.47 -24.61
N LEU A 66 7.65 -21.34 -23.37
CA LEU A 66 7.85 -22.47 -22.43
C LEU A 66 6.57 -23.30 -22.29
N TRP A 67 5.43 -22.63 -22.25
CA TRP A 67 4.12 -23.29 -22.15
C TRP A 67 3.55 -23.73 -23.49
N GLY A 68 4.20 -23.44 -24.59
CA GLY A 68 3.77 -23.80 -25.94
C GLY A 68 2.49 -23.13 -26.41
N LEU A 69 2.17 -21.94 -25.83
CA LEU A 69 0.92 -21.22 -26.15
C LEU A 69 0.98 -20.52 -27.51
N ASN A 70 2.18 -20.30 -28.06
CA ASN A 70 2.39 -19.75 -29.41
C ASN A 70 2.32 -20.81 -30.52
N LYS A 71 2.25 -22.12 -30.17
CA LYS A 71 2.21 -23.19 -31.18
C LYS A 71 0.84 -23.18 -31.83
N GLU A 72 0.82 -23.01 -33.13
CA GLU A 72 -0.40 -23.19 -33.91
C GLU A 72 -0.93 -24.64 -33.74
N PRO A 73 -2.24 -24.82 -33.57
CA PRO A 73 -2.80 -26.18 -33.53
C PRO A 73 -2.51 -26.88 -34.86
N LEU A 74 -2.01 -28.10 -34.81
CA LEU A 74 -1.62 -28.91 -35.96
C LEU A 74 -2.82 -29.23 -36.92
N PHE A 75 -4.03 -28.99 -36.45
CA PHE A 75 -5.26 -29.20 -37.24
C PHE A 75 -6.06 -27.89 -37.28
N LYS A 76 -5.93 -27.13 -38.39
CA LYS A 76 -6.84 -26.02 -38.72
C LYS A 76 -8.14 -26.59 -39.29
N PHE A 77 -9.14 -26.75 -38.45
CA PHE A 77 -10.49 -27.16 -38.90
C PHE A 77 -11.45 -25.99 -39.13
N SER A 78 -11.02 -24.76 -39.07
CA SER A 78 -11.85 -23.62 -39.44
C SER A 78 -10.99 -22.38 -39.75
N ASN A 79 -11.54 -21.49 -40.58
CA ASN A 79 -11.02 -20.17 -40.96
C ASN A 79 -10.90 -19.22 -39.76
N GLU A 80 -10.21 -19.60 -38.72
CA GLU A 80 -9.99 -18.73 -37.57
C GLU A 80 -8.73 -17.89 -37.75
N LYS A 81 -9.03 -16.60 -37.83
CA LYS A 81 -8.14 -15.44 -37.78
C LYS A 81 -6.91 -15.68 -36.92
N ALA A 82 -5.80 -15.09 -37.35
CA ALA A 82 -4.55 -14.97 -36.59
C ALA A 82 -4.79 -15.01 -35.08
N ILE A 83 -4.11 -15.94 -34.39
CA ILE A 83 -4.25 -16.15 -32.95
C ILE A 83 -4.07 -14.77 -32.30
N ASN A 84 -5.15 -14.24 -31.75
CA ASN A 84 -5.14 -12.88 -31.21
C ASN A 84 -4.19 -12.87 -30.02
N LYS A 85 -3.18 -11.99 -30.05
CA LYS A 85 -2.17 -11.85 -29.01
C LYS A 85 -2.79 -11.72 -27.62
N GLU A 86 -3.93 -11.05 -27.51
CA GLU A 86 -4.68 -10.88 -26.28
C GLU A 86 -5.19 -12.21 -25.72
N ILE A 87 -5.63 -13.13 -26.60
CA ILE A 87 -6.08 -14.47 -26.18
C ILE A 87 -4.91 -15.29 -25.64
N ILE A 88 -3.73 -15.16 -26.24
CA ILE A 88 -2.52 -15.85 -25.76
C ILE A 88 -2.10 -15.30 -24.39
N GLU A 89 -2.08 -13.98 -24.23
CA GLU A 89 -1.76 -13.33 -22.96
C GLU A 89 -2.74 -13.77 -21.86
N GLU A 90 -4.03 -13.79 -22.14
CA GLU A 90 -5.05 -14.22 -21.17
C GLU A 90 -4.89 -15.70 -20.77
N LYS A 91 -4.61 -16.58 -21.74
CA LYS A 91 -4.29 -18.00 -21.46
C LYS A 91 -3.01 -18.13 -20.63
N ALA A 92 -2.00 -17.31 -20.91
CA ALA A 92 -0.75 -17.30 -20.18
C ALA A 92 -0.95 -16.82 -18.72
N ILE A 93 -1.77 -15.79 -18.48
CA ILE A 93 -2.13 -15.32 -17.14
C ILE A 93 -2.81 -16.42 -16.34
N ARG A 94 -3.82 -17.07 -16.92
CA ARG A 94 -4.51 -18.19 -16.25
C ARG A 94 -3.58 -19.37 -15.96
N LYS A 95 -2.58 -19.60 -16.83
CA LYS A 95 -1.60 -20.66 -16.62
C LYS A 95 -0.61 -20.26 -15.54
N PHE A 96 -0.19 -19.00 -15.49
CA PHE A 96 0.66 -18.44 -14.44
C PHE A 96 0.03 -18.63 -13.05
N ASP A 97 -1.26 -18.31 -12.89
CA ASP A 97 -1.98 -18.48 -11.62
C ASP A 97 -1.99 -19.92 -11.11
N LYS A 98 -1.99 -20.90 -12.02
CA LYS A 98 -1.93 -22.33 -11.65
C LYS A 98 -0.54 -22.77 -11.20
N HIS A 99 0.50 -22.03 -11.54
CA HIS A 99 1.90 -22.36 -11.22
C HIS A 99 2.46 -21.58 -10.05
N ILE A 100 1.71 -20.62 -9.49
CA ILE A 100 2.10 -19.83 -8.31
C ILE A 100 1.18 -20.15 -7.16
N PHE A 101 1.79 -20.44 -6.03
CA PHE A 101 1.11 -20.76 -4.77
C PHE A 101 1.58 -19.79 -3.71
N VAL A 102 0.65 -19.26 -2.95
CA VAL A 102 0.89 -18.37 -1.82
C VAL A 102 0.27 -19.00 -0.59
N ASN A 103 1.05 -19.13 0.44
CA ASN A 103 0.59 -19.58 1.75
C ASN A 103 0.96 -18.53 2.79
N GLU A 104 0.00 -18.11 3.57
CA GLU A 104 0.15 -17.18 4.68
C GLU A 104 -0.11 -17.91 5.99
N ASP A 105 0.92 -17.96 6.82
CA ASP A 105 0.76 -18.42 8.20
C ASP A 105 0.23 -17.27 9.06
N ARG A 106 -1.03 -17.39 9.49
CA ARG A 106 -1.71 -16.34 10.26
C ARG A 106 -1.15 -16.16 11.67
N ILE A 107 -0.41 -17.14 12.19
CA ILE A 107 0.17 -17.07 13.53
C ILE A 107 1.48 -16.28 13.48
N THR A 108 2.33 -16.62 12.53
CA THR A 108 3.67 -16.00 12.39
C THR A 108 3.68 -14.80 11.46
N GLY A 109 2.64 -14.61 10.64
CA GLY A 109 2.61 -13.61 9.56
C GLY A 109 3.58 -13.94 8.42
N LEU A 110 4.14 -15.16 8.38
CA LEU A 110 5.06 -15.58 7.34
C LEU A 110 4.31 -15.86 6.04
N ILE A 111 4.76 -15.22 4.96
CA ILE A 111 4.23 -15.44 3.63
C ILE A 111 5.23 -16.25 2.82
N THR A 112 4.78 -17.41 2.39
CA THR A 112 5.56 -18.32 1.55
C THR A 112 5.02 -18.29 0.14
N ILE A 113 5.90 -17.97 -0.82
CA ILE A 113 5.59 -17.98 -2.26
C ILE A 113 6.31 -19.17 -2.87
N SER A 114 5.55 -20.04 -3.50
CA SER A 114 6.09 -21.23 -4.18
C SER A 114 5.70 -21.21 -5.65
N THR A 115 6.60 -21.64 -6.51
CA THR A 115 6.36 -21.79 -7.95
C THR A 115 6.61 -23.22 -8.38
N LYS A 116 5.88 -23.70 -9.37
CA LYS A 116 6.01 -25.06 -9.89
C LYS A 116 6.08 -25.04 -11.42
N LEU A 117 7.24 -25.31 -11.96
CA LEU A 117 7.50 -25.43 -13.41
C LEU A 117 8.44 -26.62 -13.65
N GLU A 118 8.61 -26.99 -14.91
CA GLU A 118 9.48 -28.13 -15.30
C GLU A 118 10.97 -27.78 -15.18
N ASP A 119 11.35 -26.52 -15.51
CA ASP A 119 12.74 -26.08 -15.49
C ASP A 119 13.12 -25.50 -14.12
N PRO A 120 14.13 -26.08 -13.40
CA PRO A 120 14.49 -25.68 -12.05
C PRO A 120 15.11 -24.28 -11.98
N ILE A 121 15.81 -23.82 -13.04
CA ILE A 121 16.43 -22.49 -13.06
C ILE A 121 15.35 -21.41 -13.25
N ILE A 122 14.40 -21.65 -14.15
CA ILE A 122 13.27 -20.74 -14.35
C ILE A 122 12.41 -20.69 -13.08
N VAL A 123 12.14 -21.82 -12.43
CA VAL A 123 11.38 -21.88 -11.16
C VAL A 123 11.98 -20.96 -10.11
N ALA A 124 13.29 -21.13 -9.82
CA ALA A 124 13.98 -20.33 -8.81
C ALA A 124 14.00 -18.84 -9.17
N SER A 125 14.30 -18.54 -10.43
CA SER A 125 14.33 -17.16 -10.94
C SER A 125 12.97 -16.50 -10.91
N LEU A 126 11.90 -17.21 -11.23
CA LEU A 126 10.53 -16.73 -11.20
C LEU A 126 10.06 -16.45 -9.76
N ALA A 127 10.32 -17.38 -8.83
CA ALA A 127 9.98 -17.18 -7.42
C ALA A 127 10.64 -15.91 -6.86
N ASN A 128 11.96 -15.75 -7.10
CA ASN A 128 12.70 -14.58 -6.69
C ASN A 128 12.22 -13.29 -7.36
N PHE A 129 11.81 -13.35 -8.62
CA PHE A 129 11.28 -12.20 -9.34
C PHE A 129 9.95 -11.77 -8.74
N VAL A 130 9.01 -12.69 -8.54
CA VAL A 130 7.72 -12.42 -7.94
C VAL A 130 7.91 -11.82 -6.54
N GLY A 131 8.79 -12.39 -5.71
CA GLY A 131 9.12 -11.84 -4.40
C GLY A 131 9.59 -10.38 -4.46
N ARG A 132 10.52 -10.07 -5.40
CA ARG A 132 10.95 -8.68 -5.61
C ARG A 132 9.84 -7.76 -6.09
N GLN A 133 8.95 -8.23 -6.99
CA GLN A 133 7.82 -7.41 -7.45
C GLN A 133 6.86 -7.08 -6.31
N ILE A 134 6.63 -7.99 -5.39
CA ILE A 134 5.79 -7.78 -4.21
C ILE A 134 6.45 -6.78 -3.26
N GLN A 135 7.73 -6.93 -2.97
CA GLN A 135 8.48 -5.98 -2.14
C GLN A 135 8.39 -4.55 -2.71
N ASN A 136 8.63 -4.41 -4.01
CA ASN A 136 8.51 -3.12 -4.70
C ASN A 136 7.09 -2.54 -4.65
N TYR A 137 6.08 -3.40 -4.79
CA TYR A 137 4.68 -2.99 -4.70
C TYR A 137 4.35 -2.46 -3.30
N ILE A 138 4.68 -3.22 -2.25
CA ILE A 138 4.45 -2.84 -0.85
C ILE A 138 5.20 -1.54 -0.52
N GLN A 139 6.45 -1.42 -0.92
CA GLN A 139 7.26 -0.22 -0.68
C GLN A 139 6.64 1.01 -1.36
N LYS A 140 6.19 0.86 -2.60
CA LYS A 140 5.55 1.95 -3.35
C LYS A 140 4.24 2.39 -2.69
N GLU A 141 3.43 1.43 -2.27
CA GLU A 141 2.14 1.70 -1.64
C GLU A 141 2.32 2.40 -0.28
N ASN A 142 3.22 1.87 0.56
CA ASN A 142 3.55 2.49 1.84
C ASN A 142 4.10 3.92 1.68
N SER A 143 4.95 4.15 0.68
CA SER A 143 5.46 5.50 0.38
C SER A 143 4.35 6.44 -0.09
N ALA A 144 3.42 5.96 -0.91
CA ALA A 144 2.29 6.75 -1.37
C ALA A 144 1.34 7.11 -0.23
N GLN A 145 1.07 6.17 0.68
CA GLN A 145 0.25 6.41 1.86
C GLN A 145 0.91 7.41 2.81
N SER A 146 2.18 7.21 3.15
CA SER A 146 2.94 8.14 4.00
C SER A 146 3.00 9.56 3.44
N THR A 147 3.07 9.69 2.11
CA THR A 147 3.02 10.99 1.44
C THR A 147 1.64 11.65 1.60
N LYS A 148 0.55 10.91 1.43
CA LYS A 148 -0.81 11.42 1.65
C LYS A 148 -1.02 11.88 3.09
N GLU A 149 -0.58 11.07 4.06
CA GLU A 149 -0.65 11.42 5.48
C GLU A 149 0.16 12.69 5.80
N LYS A 150 1.37 12.80 5.26
CA LYS A 150 2.21 14.00 5.42
C LYS A 150 1.53 15.27 4.89
N ILE A 151 0.90 15.19 3.71
CA ILE A 151 0.17 16.32 3.12
C ILE A 151 -1.02 16.68 4.01
N PHE A 152 -1.84 15.70 4.42
CA PHE A 152 -2.98 15.91 5.29
C PHE A 152 -2.60 16.56 6.62
N ILE A 153 -1.56 16.06 7.29
CA ILE A 153 -1.04 16.63 8.54
C ILE A 153 -0.53 18.06 8.31
N GLY A 154 0.17 18.31 7.20
CA GLY A 154 0.66 19.64 6.84
C GLY A 154 -0.47 20.66 6.64
N GLU A 155 -1.53 20.27 5.94
CA GLU A 155 -2.72 21.10 5.74
C GLU A 155 -3.41 21.40 7.07
N ARG A 156 -3.60 20.38 7.91
CA ARG A 156 -4.24 20.53 9.22
C ARG A 156 -3.42 21.43 10.15
N LEU A 157 -2.09 21.27 10.15
CA LEU A 157 -1.19 22.13 10.91
C LEU A 157 -1.33 23.60 10.48
N SER A 158 -1.41 23.85 9.18
CA SER A 158 -1.61 25.21 8.65
C SER A 158 -2.93 25.84 9.11
N VAL A 159 -4.01 25.05 9.14
CA VAL A 159 -5.33 25.52 9.63
C VAL A 159 -5.26 25.86 11.12
N VAL A 160 -4.77 24.91 11.93
CA VAL A 160 -4.69 25.11 13.39
C VAL A 160 -3.78 26.29 13.77
N LYS A 161 -2.69 26.50 13.02
CA LYS A 161 -1.82 27.66 13.22
C LYS A 161 -2.53 28.98 12.97
N LYS A 162 -3.35 29.06 11.90
CA LYS A 162 -4.16 30.25 11.62
C LYS A 162 -5.24 30.48 12.69
N GLU A 163 -5.90 29.41 13.15
CA GLU A 163 -6.88 29.49 14.23
C GLU A 163 -6.24 29.98 15.53
N LEU A 164 -5.02 29.51 15.83
CA LEU A 164 -4.25 29.98 16.99
C LEU A 164 -3.90 31.47 16.86
N GLU A 165 -3.32 31.88 15.73
CA GLU A 165 -2.97 33.28 15.47
C GLU A 165 -4.20 34.21 15.58
N SER A 166 -5.37 33.77 15.08
CA SER A 166 -6.62 34.50 15.23
C SER A 166 -7.05 34.62 16.69
N SER A 167 -7.02 33.50 17.43
CA SER A 167 -7.40 33.48 18.84
C SER A 167 -6.46 34.31 19.71
N GLU A 168 -5.16 34.31 19.41
CA GLU A 168 -4.17 35.15 20.09
C GLU A 168 -4.42 36.64 19.81
N PHE A 169 -4.79 36.98 18.58
CA PHE A 169 -5.16 38.34 18.20
C PHE A 169 -6.42 38.81 18.96
N ASP A 170 -7.47 37.99 18.96
CA ASP A 170 -8.74 38.27 19.66
C ASP A 170 -8.51 38.45 21.17
N LEU A 171 -7.65 37.59 21.75
CA LEU A 171 -7.27 37.70 23.16
C LEU A 171 -6.53 39.01 23.46
N LYS A 172 -5.62 39.40 22.57
CA LYS A 172 -4.88 40.65 22.69
C LYS A 172 -5.84 41.85 22.61
N GLU A 173 -6.73 41.89 21.62
CA GLU A 173 -7.71 42.93 21.45
C GLU A 173 -8.65 43.04 22.68
N PHE A 174 -9.10 41.89 23.19
CA PHE A 174 -9.91 41.85 24.42
C PHE A 174 -9.19 42.46 25.58
N LYS A 175 -7.92 42.13 25.83
CA LYS A 175 -7.12 42.65 26.92
C LYS A 175 -6.84 44.16 26.78
N GLU A 176 -6.59 44.64 25.58
CA GLU A 176 -6.32 46.04 25.30
C GLU A 176 -7.59 46.89 25.48
N SER A 177 -8.76 46.35 25.06
CA SER A 177 -10.03 47.04 25.16
C SER A 177 -10.64 47.05 26.57
N ASN A 178 -10.31 46.03 27.36
CA ASN A 178 -10.85 45.82 28.70
C ASN A 178 -9.73 45.85 29.78
N ARG A 179 -8.96 46.93 29.83
CA ARG A 179 -7.93 47.11 30.88
C ARG A 179 -8.58 47.05 32.26
N GLY A 180 -8.14 46.11 33.11
CA GLY A 180 -8.73 45.85 34.42
C GLY A 180 -9.88 44.82 34.41
N TYR A 181 -9.96 43.99 33.37
CA TYR A 181 -10.97 42.90 33.27
C TYR A 181 -10.86 41.90 34.46
N GLU A 182 -9.71 41.78 35.05
CA GLU A 182 -9.45 40.93 36.23
C GLU A 182 -10.18 41.45 37.48
N ASP A 183 -10.39 42.76 37.58
CA ASP A 183 -11.06 43.42 38.71
C ASP A 183 -12.58 43.44 38.55
N SER A 184 -13.11 43.10 37.36
CA SER A 184 -14.54 43.01 37.05
C SER A 184 -15.02 41.59 36.96
N PRO A 185 -15.87 41.09 37.87
CA PRO A 185 -16.40 39.73 37.83
C PRO A 185 -17.13 39.37 36.51
N GLU A 186 -17.79 40.36 35.93
CA GLU A 186 -18.54 40.21 34.69
C GLU A 186 -17.59 40.01 33.49
N LEU A 187 -16.56 40.85 33.37
CA LEU A 187 -15.59 40.77 32.29
C LEU A 187 -14.71 39.51 32.43
N PHE A 188 -14.38 39.13 33.70
CA PHE A 188 -13.68 37.88 33.96
C PHE A 188 -14.48 36.63 33.55
N MET A 189 -15.80 36.62 33.76
CA MET A 189 -16.67 35.54 33.28
C MET A 189 -16.73 35.49 31.75
N ILE A 190 -16.80 36.62 31.07
CA ILE A 190 -16.80 36.73 29.61
C ILE A 190 -15.46 36.19 29.08
N PHE A 191 -14.34 36.62 29.66
CA PHE A 191 -13.00 36.11 29.31
C PHE A 191 -12.89 34.59 29.44
N SER A 192 -13.29 34.03 30.58
CA SER A 192 -13.25 32.59 30.83
C SER A 192 -14.15 31.79 29.91
N ARG A 193 -15.21 32.39 29.35
CA ARG A 193 -16.11 31.73 28.40
C ARG A 193 -15.58 31.74 26.96
N LEU A 194 -14.89 32.82 26.57
CA LEU A 194 -14.41 33.02 25.20
C LEU A 194 -13.06 32.32 24.94
N PHE A 195 -12.21 32.21 25.97
CA PHE A 195 -10.83 31.75 25.84
C PHE A 195 -10.55 30.47 26.66
N ARG A 196 -11.52 29.62 26.82
CA ARG A 196 -11.44 28.31 27.42
C ARG A 196 -11.31 27.23 26.31
#